data_48a52bce187686e6bd5a6e279885e14c
#
_entry.id   48a52bce187686e6bd5a6e279885e14c
#
_cell.length_a   1.000
_cell.length_b   1.000
_cell.length_c   1.000
_cell.angle_alpha   90.00
_cell.angle_beta   90.00
_cell.angle_gamma   90.00
#
_symmetry.space_group_name_H-M   'P 1'
#
loop_
_entity.id
_entity.type
_entity.pdbx_description
1 polymer ?
#
loop_
_entity_poly.entity_id
_entity_poly.type
_entity_poly.pdbx_seq_one_letter_code
_entity_poly.pdbx_strand_id
1 'polypeptide(L)'
;KLPDIPYGSVAGKNQIQGEALFIRALMQHYLAGFFGGVPLRTQPTLDLSNLELEKSSQTDVYASAISDLETAIDLLSHKTIVGRANSSSAKALLARVYLSQFHATNDAAYATKAMQMSSDLIAFLPGLATKYSNLFDPAIPSTESIFEVIYDKQNFNRLAQYYYSRNLDGRYEIAPSTGLIAAFDTADVRLDVSIRYDEKNNPYGAKYNDVAGGVDRVNVLRLAEMYLIHAEALAYTNGDMAAIQDDINVIRHRAGLPDTEASDIASLKLAIENERRFEFAFEGHRWHDLVRTGRAAEVLGIDQKFTLFPIPLSEMQTNKKMQQNPGY
;
A
#
# COMPACT_ATOMS: atom_id res chain seq x y z
N LYS A 1 18.20 19.86 -7.16
CA LYS A 1 19.47 20.01 -7.92
C LYS A 1 19.62 19.04 -9.11
N LEU A 2 18.60 18.24 -9.45
CA LEU A 2 18.62 17.34 -10.62
C LEU A 2 18.92 18.07 -11.94
N PRO A 3 18.44 19.33 -12.19
CA PRO A 3 18.74 20.03 -13.44
C PRO A 3 20.23 20.30 -13.69
N ASP A 4 21.02 20.39 -12.64
CA ASP A 4 22.44 20.77 -12.70
C ASP A 4 23.42 19.57 -12.78
N ILE A 5 22.90 18.34 -12.76
CA ILE A 5 23.73 17.14 -12.83
C ILE A 5 23.87 16.71 -14.29
N PRO A 6 25.09 16.44 -14.79
CA PRO A 6 25.28 15.94 -16.15
C PRO A 6 24.78 14.50 -16.24
N TYR A 7 23.67 14.31 -16.93
CA TYR A 7 23.13 12.98 -17.28
C TYR A 7 23.61 12.58 -18.67
N GLY A 8 23.85 11.30 -18.87
CA GLY A 8 24.28 10.77 -20.18
C GLY A 8 23.21 10.96 -21.29
N SER A 9 21.94 11.18 -20.92
CA SER A 9 20.85 11.45 -21.86
C SER A 9 19.67 12.13 -21.17
N VAL A 10 18.79 12.79 -21.96
CA VAL A 10 17.52 13.36 -21.46
C VAL A 10 16.62 12.26 -20.89
N ALA A 11 16.55 11.11 -21.55
CA ALA A 11 15.75 9.97 -21.06
C ALA A 11 16.25 9.47 -19.68
N GLY A 12 17.58 9.40 -19.47
CA GLY A 12 18.15 9.03 -18.17
C GLY A 12 17.81 10.04 -17.08
N LYS A 13 17.86 11.34 -17.39
CA LYS A 13 17.45 12.41 -16.47
C LYS A 13 15.95 12.28 -16.11
N ASN A 14 15.09 12.13 -17.09
CA ASN A 14 13.65 12.00 -16.89
C ASN A 14 13.33 10.77 -16.01
N GLN A 15 13.97 9.63 -16.27
CA GLN A 15 13.76 8.43 -15.47
C GLN A 15 14.13 8.66 -13.99
N ILE A 16 15.30 9.23 -13.69
CA ILE A 16 15.73 9.50 -12.31
C ILE A 16 14.81 10.53 -11.63
N GLN A 17 14.40 11.57 -12.36
CA GLN A 17 13.49 12.57 -11.82
C GLN A 17 12.11 11.96 -11.52
N GLY A 18 11.56 11.16 -12.44
CA GLY A 18 10.29 10.47 -12.24
C GLY A 18 10.32 9.49 -11.06
N GLU A 19 11.41 8.73 -10.90
CA GLU A 19 11.58 7.84 -9.75
C GLU A 19 11.67 8.60 -8.42
N ALA A 20 12.38 9.74 -8.38
CA ALA A 20 12.45 10.57 -7.19
C ALA A 20 11.08 11.14 -6.79
N LEU A 21 10.27 11.59 -7.78
CA LEU A 21 8.90 12.05 -7.56
C LEU A 21 8.00 10.91 -7.08
N PHE A 22 8.09 9.74 -7.69
CA PHE A 22 7.35 8.54 -7.26
C PHE A 22 7.66 8.18 -5.80
N ILE A 23 8.93 8.11 -5.41
CA ILE A 23 9.32 7.79 -4.03
C ILE A 23 8.86 8.88 -3.06
N ARG A 24 8.95 10.16 -3.42
CA ARG A 24 8.45 11.26 -2.59
C ARG A 24 6.95 11.13 -2.36
N ALA A 25 6.17 10.89 -3.42
CA ALA A 25 4.74 10.70 -3.32
C ALA A 25 4.36 9.47 -2.48
N LEU A 26 5.09 8.35 -2.62
CA LEU A 26 4.90 7.14 -1.81
C LEU A 26 5.11 7.44 -0.32
N MET A 27 6.17 8.17 0.02
CA MET A 27 6.44 8.54 1.42
C MET A 27 5.42 9.56 1.95
N GLN A 28 5.02 10.55 1.14
CA GLN A 28 3.95 11.48 1.49
C GLN A 28 2.64 10.75 1.79
N HIS A 29 2.26 9.76 0.96
CA HIS A 29 1.07 8.95 1.17
C HIS A 29 1.11 8.21 2.54
N TYR A 30 2.21 7.54 2.86
CA TYR A 30 2.35 6.85 4.14
C TYR A 30 2.38 7.82 5.33
N LEU A 31 3.13 8.91 5.23
CA LEU A 31 3.18 9.92 6.29
C LEU A 31 1.79 10.53 6.56
N ALA A 32 1.04 10.86 5.51
CA ALA A 32 -0.32 11.36 5.64
C ALA A 32 -1.26 10.31 6.27
N GLY A 33 -1.09 9.04 5.94
CA GLY A 33 -1.89 7.95 6.50
C GLY A 33 -1.59 7.66 7.98
N PHE A 34 -0.36 7.86 8.45
CA PHE A 34 0.02 7.64 9.84
C PHE A 34 -0.19 8.88 10.73
N PHE A 35 0.17 10.07 10.25
CA PHE A 35 0.25 11.28 11.05
C PHE A 35 -0.80 12.34 10.69
N GLY A 36 -1.60 12.12 9.65
CA GLY A 36 -2.48 13.14 9.10
C GLY A 36 -1.67 14.23 8.39
N GLY A 37 -1.76 15.48 8.84
CA GLY A 37 -0.94 16.56 8.30
C GLY A 37 0.53 16.43 8.68
N VAL A 38 1.43 16.74 7.73
CA VAL A 38 2.89 16.75 7.92
C VAL A 38 3.51 17.92 7.16
N PRO A 39 4.74 18.37 7.51
CA PRO A 39 5.41 19.40 6.73
C PRO A 39 5.72 18.94 5.30
N LEU A 40 5.36 19.75 4.31
CA LEU A 40 5.67 19.51 2.91
C LEU A 40 7.01 20.16 2.55
N ARG A 41 8.04 19.35 2.41
CA ARG A 41 9.34 19.79 1.91
C ARG A 41 9.51 19.38 0.44
N THR A 42 9.14 20.30 -0.46
CA THR A 42 9.20 20.07 -1.91
C THR A 42 10.43 20.68 -2.57
N GLN A 43 11.18 21.51 -1.82
CA GLN A 43 12.40 22.14 -2.28
C GLN A 43 13.63 21.66 -1.48
N PRO A 44 14.81 21.60 -2.10
CA PRO A 44 16.05 21.27 -1.39
C PRO A 44 16.32 22.26 -0.25
N THR A 45 16.82 21.76 0.88
CA THR A 45 17.37 22.61 1.93
C THR A 45 18.73 23.15 1.48
N LEU A 46 18.81 24.44 1.24
CA LEU A 46 20.04 25.11 0.76
C LEU A 46 20.82 25.76 1.89
N ASP A 47 20.12 26.16 2.94
CA ASP A 47 20.67 26.84 4.11
C ASP A 47 19.83 26.58 5.36
N LEU A 48 20.13 27.23 6.47
CA LEU A 48 19.46 27.05 7.75
C LEU A 48 18.18 27.90 7.92
N SER A 49 17.85 28.77 6.97
CA SER A 49 16.76 29.74 7.12
C SER A 49 15.36 29.13 7.08
N ASN A 50 15.20 27.93 6.46
CA ASN A 50 13.91 27.27 6.22
C ASN A 50 13.88 25.86 6.79
N LEU A 51 14.50 25.61 7.94
CA LEU A 51 14.49 24.29 8.58
C LEU A 51 13.14 23.96 9.21
N GLU A 52 12.50 24.96 9.83
CA GLU A 52 11.23 24.79 10.51
C GLU A 52 10.06 25.06 9.57
N LEU A 53 9.22 24.04 9.34
CA LEU A 53 8.02 24.12 8.53
C LEU A 53 6.79 23.78 9.37
N GLU A 54 5.69 24.48 9.13
CA GLU A 54 4.40 24.14 9.69
C GLU A 54 3.85 22.85 9.08
N LYS A 55 2.94 22.18 9.80
CA LYS A 55 2.15 21.08 9.26
C LYS A 55 1.26 21.59 8.12
N SER A 56 1.35 20.96 6.96
CA SER A 56 0.30 21.04 5.94
C SER A 56 -0.85 20.11 6.31
N SER A 57 -2.05 20.38 5.82
CA SER A 57 -3.18 19.46 6.04
C SER A 57 -2.95 18.10 5.35
N GLN A 58 -3.62 17.06 5.82
CA GLN A 58 -3.57 15.74 5.17
C GLN A 58 -3.98 15.82 3.68
N THR A 59 -4.99 16.60 3.37
CA THR A 59 -5.47 16.81 2.00
C THR A 59 -4.44 17.52 1.12
N ASP A 60 -3.68 18.49 1.68
CA ASP A 60 -2.60 19.16 0.94
C ASP A 60 -1.43 18.20 0.69
N VAL A 61 -1.13 17.31 1.63
CA VAL A 61 -0.09 16.28 1.46
C VAL A 61 -0.47 15.32 0.33
N TYR A 62 -1.72 14.84 0.30
CA TYR A 62 -2.19 14.02 -0.81
C TYR A 62 -2.22 14.79 -2.14
N ALA A 63 -2.62 16.05 -2.16
CA ALA A 63 -2.57 16.88 -3.36
C ALA A 63 -1.15 17.05 -3.90
N SER A 64 -0.16 17.21 -3.02
CA SER A 64 1.27 17.23 -3.39
C SER A 64 1.71 15.89 -3.99
N ALA A 65 1.30 14.77 -3.38
CA ALA A 65 1.62 13.43 -3.89
C ALA A 65 0.97 13.18 -5.28
N ILE A 66 -0.27 13.63 -5.49
CA ILE A 66 -0.96 13.56 -6.77
C ILE A 66 -0.17 14.32 -7.86
N SER A 67 0.21 15.57 -7.59
CA SER A 67 1.00 16.39 -8.52
C SER A 67 2.35 15.77 -8.89
N ASP A 68 3.03 15.17 -7.90
CA ASP A 68 4.28 14.45 -8.12
C ASP A 68 4.07 13.23 -9.02
N LEU A 69 3.00 12.46 -8.80
CA LEU A 69 2.71 11.25 -9.56
C LEU A 69 2.25 11.55 -10.99
N GLU A 70 1.42 12.58 -11.21
CA GLU A 70 1.05 13.04 -12.54
C GLU A 70 2.31 13.41 -13.33
N THR A 71 3.24 14.16 -12.74
CA THR A 71 4.53 14.48 -13.37
C THR A 71 5.40 13.23 -13.59
N ALA A 72 5.43 12.31 -12.62
CA ALA A 72 6.21 11.08 -12.73
C ALA A 72 5.71 10.17 -13.87
N ILE A 73 4.41 10.10 -14.13
CA ILE A 73 3.83 9.31 -15.23
C ILE A 73 4.39 9.77 -16.58
N ASP A 74 4.54 11.07 -16.79
CA ASP A 74 5.06 11.65 -18.04
C ASP A 74 6.58 11.46 -18.19
N LEU A 75 7.31 11.40 -17.08
CA LEU A 75 8.77 11.28 -17.08
C LEU A 75 9.26 9.83 -17.14
N LEU A 76 8.50 8.90 -16.55
CA LEU A 76 8.89 7.51 -16.43
C LEU A 76 8.63 6.72 -17.72
N SER A 77 9.56 5.84 -18.06
CA SER A 77 9.37 4.91 -19.15
C SER A 77 8.31 3.84 -18.84
N HIS A 78 7.74 3.24 -19.88
CA HIS A 78 6.86 2.07 -19.74
C HIS A 78 7.63 0.76 -19.53
N LYS A 79 8.95 0.79 -19.64
CA LYS A 79 9.78 -0.41 -19.49
C LYS A 79 9.80 -0.86 -18.03
N THR A 80 9.47 -2.12 -17.81
CA THR A 80 9.59 -2.73 -16.48
C THR A 80 11.06 -3.08 -16.21
N ILE A 81 11.59 -2.56 -15.13
CA ILE A 81 12.88 -2.94 -14.54
C ILE A 81 12.56 -3.30 -13.09
N VAL A 82 12.88 -4.52 -12.71
CA VAL A 82 12.60 -5.05 -11.36
C VAL A 82 13.22 -4.14 -10.29
N GLY A 83 12.43 -3.77 -9.30
CA GLY A 83 12.87 -2.87 -8.21
C GLY A 83 12.96 -1.38 -8.60
N ARG A 84 12.52 -1.00 -9.80
CA ARG A 84 12.51 0.41 -10.24
C ARG A 84 11.11 0.84 -10.66
N ALA A 85 10.77 2.10 -10.37
CA ALA A 85 9.49 2.65 -10.78
C ALA A 85 9.43 2.87 -12.30
N ASN A 86 8.25 2.64 -12.85
CA ASN A 86 7.89 2.92 -14.25
C ASN A 86 6.54 3.66 -14.30
N SER A 87 6.06 4.00 -15.47
CA SER A 87 4.78 4.71 -15.63
C SER A 87 3.60 3.95 -15.02
N SER A 88 3.56 2.61 -15.11
CA SER A 88 2.51 1.80 -14.47
C SER A 88 2.59 1.85 -12.94
N SER A 89 3.79 1.88 -12.36
CA SER A 89 3.98 2.03 -10.90
C SER A 89 3.44 3.38 -10.42
N ALA A 90 3.72 4.46 -11.16
CA ALA A 90 3.22 5.79 -10.82
C ALA A 90 1.68 5.87 -10.93
N LYS A 91 1.08 5.25 -11.96
CA LYS A 91 -0.37 5.15 -12.12
C LYS A 91 -1.02 4.35 -11.01
N ALA A 92 -0.44 3.22 -10.60
CA ALA A 92 -0.98 2.38 -9.53
C ALA A 92 -0.95 3.11 -8.17
N LEU A 93 0.16 3.80 -7.87
CA LEU A 93 0.24 4.64 -6.68
C LEU A 93 -0.74 5.80 -6.74
N LEU A 94 -0.91 6.43 -7.90
CA LEU A 94 -1.87 7.52 -8.10
C LEU A 94 -3.31 7.07 -7.86
N ALA A 95 -3.71 5.87 -8.32
CA ALA A 95 -5.02 5.29 -8.01
C ALA A 95 -5.25 5.14 -6.50
N ARG A 96 -4.24 4.63 -5.76
CA ARG A 96 -4.27 4.52 -4.29
C ARG A 96 -4.39 5.88 -3.61
N VAL A 97 -3.62 6.88 -4.06
CA VAL A 97 -3.65 8.23 -3.49
C VAL A 97 -4.96 8.94 -3.79
N TYR A 98 -5.52 8.80 -4.99
CA TYR A 98 -6.86 9.33 -5.31
C TYR A 98 -7.93 8.74 -4.40
N LEU A 99 -7.91 7.42 -4.14
CA LEU A 99 -8.85 6.80 -3.21
C LEU A 99 -8.69 7.34 -1.79
N SER A 100 -7.45 7.57 -1.33
CA SER A 100 -7.18 8.18 -0.03
C SER A 100 -7.65 9.63 0.05
N GLN A 101 -7.44 10.41 -1.01
CA GLN A 101 -7.91 11.80 -1.10
C GLN A 101 -9.45 11.86 -1.14
N PHE A 102 -10.10 10.92 -1.84
CA PHE A 102 -11.56 10.80 -1.79
C PHE A 102 -12.06 10.65 -0.35
N HIS A 103 -11.51 9.71 0.41
CA HIS A 103 -11.93 9.50 1.81
C HIS A 103 -11.61 10.71 2.72
N ALA A 104 -10.55 11.45 2.44
CA ALA A 104 -10.18 12.64 3.21
C ALA A 104 -11.08 13.86 2.91
N THR A 105 -11.59 13.98 1.67
CA THR A 105 -12.36 15.16 1.21
C THR A 105 -13.84 14.89 1.01
N ASN A 106 -14.23 13.62 0.85
CA ASN A 106 -15.54 13.17 0.38
C ASN A 106 -15.92 13.74 -1.01
N ASP A 107 -14.92 14.12 -1.83
CA ASP A 107 -15.13 14.58 -3.20
C ASP A 107 -15.12 13.41 -4.18
N ALA A 108 -16.30 13.06 -4.73
CA ALA A 108 -16.50 11.95 -5.65
C ALA A 108 -15.62 12.02 -6.93
N ALA A 109 -15.12 13.20 -7.30
CA ALA A 109 -14.22 13.34 -8.43
C ALA A 109 -12.92 12.50 -8.24
N TYR A 110 -12.42 12.40 -7.00
CA TYR A 110 -11.25 11.57 -6.71
C TYR A 110 -11.56 10.07 -6.79
N ALA A 111 -12.76 9.63 -6.35
CA ALA A 111 -13.16 8.23 -6.55
C ALA A 111 -13.28 7.89 -8.05
N THR A 112 -13.85 8.77 -8.84
CA THR A 112 -13.92 8.60 -10.31
C THR A 112 -12.53 8.51 -10.95
N LYS A 113 -11.57 9.33 -10.52
CA LYS A 113 -10.19 9.27 -10.99
C LYS A 113 -9.48 7.97 -10.56
N ALA A 114 -9.72 7.51 -9.33
CA ALA A 114 -9.19 6.23 -8.83
C ALA A 114 -9.73 5.05 -9.66
N MET A 115 -11.04 5.05 -9.93
CA MET A 115 -11.72 4.07 -10.78
C MET A 115 -11.11 4.03 -12.18
N GLN A 116 -10.99 5.17 -12.84
CA GLN A 116 -10.44 5.23 -14.21
C GLN A 116 -8.99 4.73 -14.25
N MET A 117 -8.15 5.18 -13.33
CA MET A 117 -6.73 4.80 -13.28
C MET A 117 -6.54 3.32 -13.01
N SER A 118 -7.33 2.73 -12.11
CA SER A 118 -7.30 1.29 -11.81
C SER A 118 -7.83 0.46 -12.98
N SER A 119 -8.91 0.89 -13.63
CA SER A 119 -9.46 0.25 -14.84
C SER A 119 -8.44 0.21 -15.99
N ASP A 120 -7.75 1.32 -16.25
CA ASP A 120 -6.70 1.39 -17.27
C ASP A 120 -5.58 0.38 -17.01
N LEU A 121 -5.17 0.21 -15.75
CA LEU A 121 -4.13 -0.75 -15.36
C LEU A 121 -4.61 -2.20 -15.45
N ILE A 122 -5.86 -2.49 -15.06
CA ILE A 122 -6.47 -3.81 -15.20
C ILE A 122 -6.51 -4.23 -16.68
N ALA A 123 -6.87 -3.31 -17.57
CA ALA A 123 -6.90 -3.58 -19.01
C ALA A 123 -5.51 -3.72 -19.64
N PHE A 124 -4.49 -3.06 -19.09
CA PHE A 124 -3.14 -3.01 -19.67
C PHE A 124 -2.21 -4.14 -19.19
N LEU A 125 -2.34 -4.57 -17.92
CA LEU A 125 -1.42 -5.54 -17.29
C LEU A 125 -1.82 -6.98 -17.58
N PRO A 126 -0.87 -7.95 -17.52
CA PRO A 126 -1.10 -9.33 -17.98
C PRO A 126 -2.10 -10.14 -17.18
N GLY A 127 -2.56 -9.66 -16.02
CA GLY A 127 -3.49 -10.34 -15.13
C GLY A 127 -2.84 -10.79 -13.81
N LEU A 128 -3.66 -11.37 -12.95
CA LEU A 128 -3.22 -11.89 -11.65
C LEU A 128 -2.29 -13.10 -11.80
N ALA A 129 -1.41 -13.29 -10.83
CA ALA A 129 -0.61 -14.51 -10.73
C ALA A 129 -1.55 -15.74 -10.62
N THR A 130 -1.26 -16.79 -11.40
CA THR A 130 -2.10 -18.01 -11.47
C THR A 130 -2.23 -18.70 -10.11
N LYS A 131 -1.16 -18.65 -9.30
CA LYS A 131 -1.15 -19.14 -7.93
C LYS A 131 -0.73 -18.01 -7.01
N TYR A 132 -1.48 -17.83 -5.93
CA TYR A 132 -1.17 -16.80 -4.93
C TYR A 132 0.24 -16.96 -4.32
N SER A 133 0.67 -18.19 -4.09
CA SER A 133 2.01 -18.50 -3.56
C SER A 133 3.16 -17.99 -4.43
N ASN A 134 2.96 -17.89 -5.74
CA ASN A 134 4.00 -17.43 -6.67
C ASN A 134 4.42 -15.97 -6.42
N LEU A 135 3.55 -15.18 -5.81
CA LEU A 135 3.83 -13.77 -5.46
C LEU A 135 4.94 -13.61 -4.44
N PHE A 136 5.16 -14.63 -3.61
CA PHE A 136 6.07 -14.61 -2.46
C PHE A 136 7.23 -15.58 -2.64
N ASP A 137 7.36 -16.20 -3.82
CA ASP A 137 8.51 -17.04 -4.18
C ASP A 137 9.53 -16.19 -4.95
N PRO A 138 10.73 -15.91 -4.38
CA PRO A 138 11.73 -15.08 -5.05
C PRO A 138 12.29 -15.71 -6.34
N ALA A 139 12.12 -17.01 -6.53
CA ALA A 139 12.54 -17.71 -7.75
C ALA A 139 11.57 -17.53 -8.92
N ILE A 140 10.32 -17.09 -8.65
CA ILE A 140 9.28 -16.92 -9.66
C ILE A 140 9.11 -15.44 -9.98
N PRO A 141 9.37 -14.98 -11.23
CA PRO A 141 9.04 -13.63 -11.62
C PRO A 141 7.52 -13.38 -11.50
N SER A 142 7.12 -12.35 -10.76
CA SER A 142 5.71 -12.01 -10.63
C SER A 142 5.22 -11.22 -11.84
N THR A 143 4.13 -11.69 -12.46
CA THR A 143 3.40 -10.94 -13.50
C THR A 143 2.41 -9.94 -12.92
N GLU A 144 2.08 -10.07 -11.65
CA GLU A 144 1.10 -9.25 -10.93
C GLU A 144 1.75 -8.07 -10.19
N SER A 145 3.02 -8.17 -9.81
CA SER A 145 3.72 -7.09 -9.11
C SER A 145 3.93 -5.90 -10.05
N ILE A 146 3.46 -4.72 -9.63
CA ILE A 146 3.61 -3.46 -10.35
C ILE A 146 4.84 -2.70 -9.84
N PHE A 147 5.06 -2.75 -8.53
CA PHE A 147 6.27 -2.22 -7.90
C PHE A 147 6.64 -3.05 -6.67
N GLU A 148 7.89 -3.46 -6.61
CA GLU A 148 8.44 -4.24 -5.52
C GLU A 148 9.79 -3.69 -5.05
N VAL A 149 10.06 -3.84 -3.75
CA VAL A 149 11.38 -3.56 -3.18
C VAL A 149 12.18 -4.85 -3.18
N ILE A 150 13.37 -4.78 -3.77
CA ILE A 150 14.31 -5.89 -3.89
C ILE A 150 15.30 -5.83 -2.74
N TYR A 151 15.58 -6.98 -2.17
CA TYR A 151 16.56 -7.17 -1.13
C TYR A 151 17.65 -8.14 -1.57
N ASP A 152 18.82 -8.03 -0.97
CA ASP A 152 19.97 -8.88 -1.20
C ASP A 152 20.71 -9.16 0.13
N LYS A 153 21.81 -9.92 0.05
CA LYS A 153 22.59 -10.28 1.25
C LYS A 153 23.27 -9.10 1.95
N GLN A 154 23.38 -7.94 1.34
CA GLN A 154 23.88 -6.72 1.96
C GLN A 154 22.75 -5.87 2.53
N ASN A 155 21.57 -5.92 1.90
CA ASN A 155 20.36 -5.16 2.28
C ASN A 155 19.25 -6.15 2.62
N PHE A 156 19.20 -6.59 3.86
CA PHE A 156 18.29 -7.64 4.32
C PHE A 156 16.85 -7.17 4.46
N ASN A 157 15.91 -7.97 3.93
CA ASN A 157 14.54 -7.96 4.40
C ASN A 157 14.44 -8.72 5.73
N ARG A 158 14.00 -8.05 6.78
CA ARG A 158 13.87 -8.65 8.12
C ARG A 158 12.44 -9.10 8.43
N LEU A 159 11.49 -9.01 7.52
CA LEU A 159 10.09 -9.36 7.78
C LEU A 159 9.94 -10.82 8.20
N ALA A 160 10.61 -11.75 7.50
CA ALA A 160 10.61 -13.15 7.90
C ALA A 160 11.11 -13.34 9.34
N GLN A 161 12.19 -12.65 9.74
CA GLN A 161 12.71 -12.72 11.10
C GLN A 161 11.71 -12.20 12.14
N TYR A 162 10.94 -11.13 11.83
CA TYR A 162 9.98 -10.57 12.77
C TYR A 162 8.73 -11.45 12.93
N TYR A 163 8.30 -12.14 11.85
CA TYR A 163 7.10 -12.96 11.86
C TYR A 163 7.33 -14.39 12.37
N TYR A 164 8.45 -15.02 11.99
CA TYR A 164 8.71 -16.41 12.32
C TYR A 164 8.88 -16.63 13.81
N SER A 165 8.39 -17.79 14.27
CA SER A 165 8.54 -18.19 15.67
C SER A 165 10.00 -18.44 16.03
N ARG A 166 10.32 -18.38 17.33
CA ARG A 166 11.68 -18.60 17.82
C ARG A 166 12.19 -20.02 17.55
N ASN A 167 11.30 -20.99 17.44
CA ASN A 167 11.65 -22.38 17.09
C ASN A 167 12.08 -22.53 15.61
N LEU A 168 11.81 -21.53 14.80
CA LEU A 168 12.15 -21.44 13.38
C LEU A 168 13.17 -20.32 13.11
N ASP A 169 14.02 -20.03 14.09
CA ASP A 169 15.07 -18.99 14.04
C ASP A 169 14.55 -17.56 13.84
N GLY A 170 13.26 -17.33 14.07
CA GLY A 170 12.65 -16.02 14.06
C GLY A 170 12.75 -15.30 15.39
N ARG A 171 12.36 -14.02 15.40
CA ARG A 171 12.29 -13.17 16.61
C ARG A 171 10.89 -13.18 17.24
N TYR A 172 9.88 -13.54 16.47
CA TYR A 172 8.48 -13.60 16.87
C TYR A 172 7.97 -12.30 17.52
N GLU A 173 8.27 -11.19 16.89
CA GLU A 173 7.86 -9.86 17.37
C GLU A 173 6.45 -9.50 16.92
N ILE A 174 5.98 -10.10 15.80
CA ILE A 174 4.67 -9.87 15.19
C ILE A 174 4.06 -11.25 14.88
N ALA A 175 2.86 -11.49 15.41
CA ALA A 175 2.10 -12.71 15.15
C ALA A 175 0.73 -12.37 14.53
N PRO A 176 0.12 -13.28 13.76
CA PRO A 176 -1.25 -13.13 13.29
C PRO A 176 -2.21 -13.04 14.48
N SER A 177 -3.16 -12.11 14.44
CA SER A 177 -4.18 -12.03 15.47
C SER A 177 -5.16 -13.22 15.40
N THR A 178 -5.70 -13.63 16.53
CA THR A 178 -6.75 -14.66 16.59
C THR A 178 -7.95 -14.30 15.72
N GLY A 179 -8.30 -13.00 15.64
CA GLY A 179 -9.38 -12.52 14.79
C GLY A 179 -9.09 -12.63 13.29
N LEU A 180 -7.82 -12.53 12.86
CA LEU A 180 -7.46 -12.79 11.45
C LEU A 180 -7.54 -14.29 11.15
N ILE A 181 -6.99 -15.13 12.03
CA ILE A 181 -6.99 -16.59 11.88
C ILE A 181 -8.43 -17.12 11.77
N ALA A 182 -9.30 -16.70 12.70
CA ALA A 182 -10.69 -17.15 12.75
C ALA A 182 -11.55 -16.64 11.59
N ALA A 183 -11.13 -15.57 10.92
CA ALA A 183 -11.88 -14.97 9.82
C ALA A 183 -11.56 -15.61 8.45
N PHE A 184 -10.44 -16.31 8.31
CA PHE A 184 -10.13 -17.02 7.07
C PHE A 184 -11.07 -18.22 6.87
N ASP A 185 -11.59 -18.36 5.66
CA ASP A 185 -12.22 -19.60 5.25
C ASP A 185 -11.16 -20.71 5.11
N THR A 186 -11.47 -21.90 5.56
CA THR A 186 -10.54 -23.06 5.47
C THR A 186 -10.29 -23.51 4.03
N ALA A 187 -11.16 -23.16 3.08
CA ALA A 187 -10.99 -23.40 1.66
C ALA A 187 -10.11 -22.34 0.97
N ASP A 188 -9.83 -21.20 1.64
CA ASP A 188 -9.05 -20.10 1.07
C ASP A 188 -7.56 -20.50 0.97
N VAL A 189 -7.07 -20.69 -0.24
CA VAL A 189 -5.67 -21.08 -0.48
C VAL A 189 -4.64 -20.03 0.01
N ARG A 190 -5.07 -18.80 0.30
CA ARG A 190 -4.21 -17.76 0.87
C ARG A 190 -3.89 -18.00 2.33
N LEU A 191 -4.71 -18.79 3.04
CA LEU A 191 -4.49 -19.10 4.46
C LEU A 191 -3.11 -19.73 4.67
N ASP A 192 -2.81 -20.83 3.99
CA ASP A 192 -1.55 -21.56 4.14
C ASP A 192 -0.32 -20.77 3.66
N VAL A 193 -0.51 -19.81 2.74
CA VAL A 193 0.55 -18.91 2.29
C VAL A 193 0.80 -17.81 3.31
N SER A 194 -0.24 -17.33 3.97
CA SER A 194 -0.18 -16.17 4.87
C SER A 194 0.15 -16.57 6.30
N ILE A 195 -0.39 -17.70 6.79
CA ILE A 195 -0.30 -18.13 8.19
C ILE A 195 0.08 -19.60 8.24
N ARG A 196 1.11 -19.90 9.01
CA ARG A 196 1.51 -21.27 9.34
C ARG A 196 1.70 -21.44 10.84
N TYR A 197 1.90 -22.66 11.28
CA TYR A 197 2.10 -23.01 12.68
C TYR A 197 3.43 -23.73 12.85
N ASP A 198 4.15 -23.43 13.94
CA ASP A 198 5.34 -24.16 14.31
C ASP A 198 4.98 -25.49 15.02
N GLU A 199 5.99 -26.29 15.40
CA GLU A 199 5.82 -27.57 16.08
C GLU A 199 5.13 -27.45 17.46
N LYS A 200 5.12 -26.24 18.06
CA LYS A 200 4.43 -25.93 19.32
C LYS A 200 3.07 -25.29 19.11
N ASN A 201 2.58 -25.32 17.87
CA ASN A 201 1.30 -24.73 17.48
C ASN A 201 1.23 -23.19 17.66
N ASN A 202 2.36 -22.48 17.55
CA ASN A 202 2.38 -21.02 17.52
C ASN A 202 2.13 -20.54 16.09
N PRO A 203 1.10 -19.71 15.85
CA PRO A 203 0.83 -19.17 14.51
C PRO A 203 1.86 -18.10 14.14
N TYR A 204 2.34 -18.10 12.91
CA TYR A 204 3.27 -17.09 12.40
C TYR A 204 2.93 -16.64 10.97
N GLY A 205 3.33 -15.43 10.59
CA GLY A 205 3.19 -14.92 9.23
C GLY A 205 4.20 -15.59 8.30
N ALA A 206 3.76 -16.16 7.18
CA ALA A 206 4.57 -17.02 6.33
C ALA A 206 4.78 -16.50 4.89
N LYS A 207 4.23 -15.33 4.53
CA LYS A 207 4.43 -14.72 3.20
C LYS A 207 5.89 -14.39 2.90
N TYR A 208 6.62 -13.97 3.90
CA TYR A 208 8.08 -13.76 3.85
C TYR A 208 8.70 -14.92 4.61
N ASN A 209 9.61 -15.66 3.97
CA ASN A 209 10.05 -16.94 4.49
C ASN A 209 11.56 -17.17 4.50
N ASP A 210 12.34 -16.26 3.98
CA ASP A 210 13.81 -16.33 4.01
C ASP A 210 14.37 -15.66 5.28
N VAL A 211 14.26 -16.37 6.41
CA VAL A 211 14.75 -15.91 7.71
C VAL A 211 16.28 -15.71 7.72
N ALA A 212 17.02 -16.57 7.03
CA ALA A 212 18.48 -16.58 7.04
C ALA A 212 19.10 -15.64 6.00
N GLY A 213 18.56 -15.62 4.78
CA GLY A 213 19.12 -14.85 3.67
C GLY A 213 18.54 -13.45 3.54
N GLY A 214 17.28 -13.27 3.97
CA GLY A 214 16.59 -11.99 3.92
C GLY A 214 16.43 -11.41 2.51
N VAL A 215 16.22 -12.26 1.50
CA VAL A 215 16.09 -11.84 0.09
C VAL A 215 14.64 -11.81 -0.41
N ASP A 216 13.67 -12.06 0.47
CA ASP A 216 12.25 -11.93 0.13
C ASP A 216 11.95 -10.53 -0.41
N ARG A 217 11.27 -10.47 -1.56
CA ARG A 217 10.82 -9.21 -2.16
C ARG A 217 9.59 -8.69 -1.43
N VAL A 218 9.45 -7.38 -1.31
CA VAL A 218 8.25 -6.75 -0.76
C VAL A 218 7.43 -6.15 -1.89
N ASN A 219 6.27 -6.72 -2.14
CA ASN A 219 5.29 -6.16 -3.06
C ASN A 219 4.67 -4.89 -2.44
N VAL A 220 4.90 -3.73 -3.06
CA VAL A 220 4.34 -2.44 -2.63
C VAL A 220 3.06 -2.12 -3.38
N LEU A 221 3.02 -2.45 -4.67
CA LEU A 221 1.87 -2.26 -5.56
C LEU A 221 1.65 -3.53 -6.38
N ARG A 222 0.44 -4.05 -6.36
CA ARG A 222 0.03 -5.27 -7.08
C ARG A 222 -1.28 -5.04 -7.85
N LEU A 223 -1.46 -5.78 -8.94
CA LEU A 223 -2.66 -5.70 -9.76
C LEU A 223 -3.94 -6.05 -8.98
N ALA A 224 -3.87 -6.98 -8.00
CA ALA A 224 -4.99 -7.28 -7.13
C ALA A 224 -5.53 -6.04 -6.40
N GLU A 225 -4.65 -5.09 -6.05
CA GLU A 225 -5.09 -3.84 -5.45
C GLU A 225 -5.86 -2.97 -6.45
N MET A 226 -5.53 -3.00 -7.72
CA MET A 226 -6.25 -2.22 -8.73
C MET A 226 -7.70 -2.70 -8.88
N TYR A 227 -7.94 -4.02 -8.87
CA TYR A 227 -9.30 -4.56 -8.80
C TYR A 227 -10.06 -4.07 -7.57
N LEU A 228 -9.44 -4.11 -6.40
CA LEU A 228 -10.11 -3.72 -5.15
C LEU A 228 -10.25 -2.19 -4.99
N ILE A 229 -9.37 -1.37 -5.61
CA ILE A 229 -9.57 0.08 -5.75
C ILE A 229 -10.72 0.38 -6.69
N HIS A 230 -10.81 -0.31 -7.85
CA HIS A 230 -11.89 -0.15 -8.82
C HIS A 230 -13.24 -0.47 -8.19
N ALA A 231 -13.35 -1.65 -7.55
CA ALA A 231 -14.55 -2.07 -6.83
C ALA A 231 -14.98 -1.06 -5.76
N GLU A 232 -14.02 -0.57 -4.95
CA GLU A 232 -14.29 0.38 -3.87
C GLU A 232 -14.76 1.73 -4.43
N ALA A 233 -14.09 2.25 -5.45
CA ALA A 233 -14.47 3.51 -6.09
C ALA A 233 -15.88 3.43 -6.70
N LEU A 234 -16.22 2.31 -7.37
CA LEU A 234 -17.59 2.05 -7.85
C LEU A 234 -18.60 2.03 -6.70
N ALA A 235 -18.29 1.34 -5.59
CA ALA A 235 -19.20 1.23 -4.45
C ALA A 235 -19.48 2.58 -3.75
N TYR A 236 -18.54 3.53 -3.84
CA TYR A 236 -18.73 4.87 -3.27
C TYR A 236 -19.32 5.89 -4.26
N THR A 237 -19.33 5.58 -5.54
CA THR A 237 -19.97 6.43 -6.59
C THR A 237 -21.30 5.88 -7.06
N ASN A 238 -21.89 4.92 -6.35
CA ASN A 238 -23.11 4.21 -6.73
C ASN A 238 -23.04 3.61 -8.15
N GLY A 239 -21.87 3.03 -8.47
CA GLY A 239 -21.63 2.35 -9.74
C GLY A 239 -22.36 1.01 -9.85
N ASP A 240 -22.13 0.33 -10.97
CA ASP A 240 -22.75 -0.96 -11.27
C ASP A 240 -22.34 -2.04 -10.25
N MET A 241 -23.29 -2.60 -9.53
CA MET A 241 -23.06 -3.64 -8.53
C MET A 241 -22.51 -4.93 -9.14
N ALA A 242 -22.87 -5.27 -10.36
CA ALA A 242 -22.32 -6.44 -11.05
C ALA A 242 -20.81 -6.25 -11.31
N ALA A 243 -20.39 -5.07 -11.75
CA ALA A 243 -18.98 -4.76 -11.95
C ALA A 243 -18.19 -4.81 -10.63
N ILE A 244 -18.79 -4.37 -9.51
CA ILE A 244 -18.17 -4.49 -8.17
C ILE A 244 -18.00 -5.97 -7.78
N GLN A 245 -19.04 -6.78 -8.00
CA GLN A 245 -18.99 -8.22 -7.74
C GLN A 245 -17.93 -8.91 -8.60
N ASP A 246 -17.85 -8.58 -9.88
CA ASP A 246 -16.86 -9.13 -10.82
C ASP A 246 -15.43 -8.87 -10.34
N ASP A 247 -15.11 -7.65 -9.93
CA ASP A 247 -13.79 -7.30 -9.40
C ASP A 247 -13.43 -8.11 -8.15
N ILE A 248 -14.38 -8.24 -7.22
CA ILE A 248 -14.21 -9.04 -5.99
C ILE A 248 -14.01 -10.52 -6.38
N ASN A 249 -14.81 -11.04 -7.30
CA ASN A 249 -14.82 -12.44 -7.70
C ASN A 249 -13.53 -12.86 -8.42
N VAL A 250 -12.91 -11.99 -9.19
CA VAL A 250 -11.58 -12.24 -9.78
C VAL A 250 -10.55 -12.59 -8.69
N ILE A 251 -10.56 -11.90 -7.57
CA ILE A 251 -9.64 -12.18 -6.43
C ILE A 251 -10.07 -13.48 -5.72
N ARG A 252 -11.37 -13.66 -5.46
CA ARG A 252 -11.93 -14.83 -4.79
C ARG A 252 -11.69 -16.11 -5.57
N HIS A 253 -11.90 -16.12 -6.88
CA HIS A 253 -11.64 -17.29 -7.73
C HIS A 253 -10.18 -17.72 -7.69
N ARG A 254 -9.23 -16.76 -7.75
CA ARG A 254 -7.82 -17.09 -7.56
C ARG A 254 -7.54 -17.68 -6.17
N ALA A 255 -8.28 -17.25 -5.16
CA ALA A 255 -8.20 -17.78 -3.80
C ALA A 255 -8.92 -19.14 -3.62
N GLY A 256 -9.55 -19.67 -4.67
CA GLY A 256 -10.31 -20.95 -4.62
C GLY A 256 -11.69 -20.82 -3.96
N LEU A 257 -12.20 -19.59 -3.83
CA LEU A 257 -13.49 -19.30 -3.19
C LEU A 257 -14.60 -19.09 -4.22
N PRO A 258 -15.87 -19.37 -3.86
CA PRO A 258 -17.03 -19.05 -4.69
C PRO A 258 -17.23 -17.54 -4.81
N ASP A 259 -18.15 -17.14 -5.68
CA ASP A 259 -18.59 -15.75 -5.82
C ASP A 259 -19.02 -15.13 -4.51
N THR A 260 -18.90 -13.81 -4.41
CA THR A 260 -19.41 -13.08 -3.26
C THR A 260 -20.94 -13.10 -3.24
N GLU A 261 -21.53 -13.30 -2.06
CA GLU A 261 -22.97 -13.24 -1.84
C GLU A 261 -23.48 -11.81 -1.57
N ALA A 262 -22.58 -10.82 -1.50
CA ALA A 262 -22.93 -9.43 -1.28
C ALA A 262 -23.77 -8.89 -2.46
N SER A 263 -24.95 -8.35 -2.18
CA SER A 263 -25.95 -7.98 -3.20
C SER A 263 -26.49 -6.54 -3.07
N ASP A 264 -25.96 -5.77 -2.14
CA ASP A 264 -26.24 -4.34 -1.97
C ASP A 264 -24.96 -3.57 -1.68
N ILE A 265 -24.98 -2.24 -1.81
CA ILE A 265 -23.80 -1.39 -1.66
C ILE A 265 -23.14 -1.51 -0.27
N ALA A 266 -23.91 -1.68 0.79
CA ALA A 266 -23.37 -1.77 2.14
C ALA A 266 -22.62 -3.09 2.33
N SER A 267 -23.22 -4.21 1.92
CA SER A 267 -22.59 -5.55 1.95
C SER A 267 -21.40 -5.65 1.01
N LEU A 268 -21.44 -5.01 -0.17
CA LEU A 268 -20.31 -4.95 -1.11
C LEU A 268 -19.11 -4.18 -0.52
N LYS A 269 -19.34 -3.05 0.18
CA LYS A 269 -18.25 -2.34 0.88
C LYS A 269 -17.58 -3.21 1.94
N LEU A 270 -18.35 -4.00 2.70
CA LEU A 270 -17.80 -4.95 3.67
C LEU A 270 -17.08 -6.12 2.98
N ALA A 271 -17.59 -6.62 1.87
CA ALA A 271 -16.93 -7.65 1.08
C ALA A 271 -15.58 -7.16 0.57
N ILE A 272 -15.48 -5.93 0.05
CA ILE A 272 -14.21 -5.31 -0.38
C ILE A 272 -13.25 -5.18 0.81
N GLU A 273 -13.72 -4.68 1.96
CA GLU A 273 -12.89 -4.56 3.18
C GLU A 273 -12.32 -5.91 3.62
N ASN A 274 -13.14 -6.96 3.60
CA ASN A 274 -12.72 -8.31 3.98
C ASN A 274 -11.76 -8.90 2.93
N GLU A 275 -12.07 -8.73 1.63
CA GLU A 275 -11.20 -9.23 0.57
C GLU A 275 -9.82 -8.57 0.64
N ARG A 276 -9.74 -7.25 0.87
CA ARG A 276 -8.48 -6.55 1.11
C ARG A 276 -7.75 -7.08 2.36
N ARG A 277 -8.48 -7.41 3.43
CA ARG A 277 -7.91 -7.94 4.67
C ARG A 277 -7.18 -9.28 4.44
N PHE A 278 -7.77 -10.18 3.66
CA PHE A 278 -7.18 -11.49 3.37
C PHE A 278 -6.09 -11.41 2.31
N GLU A 279 -6.36 -10.69 1.25
CA GLU A 279 -5.45 -10.54 0.11
C GLU A 279 -4.13 -9.89 0.53
N PHE A 280 -4.19 -8.81 1.31
CA PHE A 280 -3.02 -8.03 1.72
C PHE A 280 -2.59 -8.29 3.18
N ALA A 281 -2.98 -9.41 3.79
CA ALA A 281 -2.48 -9.79 5.10
C ALA A 281 -0.94 -9.78 5.10
N PHE A 282 -0.31 -9.14 6.09
CA PHE A 282 1.14 -8.94 6.25
C PHE A 282 1.83 -8.05 5.19
N GLU A 283 1.08 -7.33 4.34
CA GLU A 283 1.62 -6.41 3.33
C GLU A 283 1.46 -4.92 3.72
N GLY A 284 1.04 -4.63 4.95
CA GLY A 284 0.97 -3.27 5.49
C GLY A 284 -0.28 -2.45 5.12
N HIS A 285 -1.30 -3.05 4.47
CA HIS A 285 -2.48 -2.32 4.00
C HIS A 285 -3.53 -2.06 5.08
N ARG A 286 -3.74 -3.02 6.02
CA ARG A 286 -4.92 -3.04 6.91
C ARG A 286 -5.12 -1.77 7.72
N TRP A 287 -4.05 -1.20 8.30
CA TRP A 287 -4.13 0.05 9.06
C TRP A 287 -4.65 1.20 8.20
N HIS A 288 -4.02 1.41 7.04
CA HIS A 288 -4.40 2.49 6.13
C HIS A 288 -5.83 2.34 5.62
N ASP A 289 -6.25 1.12 5.31
CA ASP A 289 -7.62 0.83 4.86
C ASP A 289 -8.63 1.20 5.94
N LEU A 290 -8.43 0.76 7.18
CA LEU A 290 -9.34 1.05 8.29
C LEU A 290 -9.37 2.52 8.67
N VAL A 291 -8.22 3.20 8.66
CA VAL A 291 -8.14 4.63 9.00
C VAL A 291 -8.85 5.47 7.94
N ARG A 292 -8.54 5.27 6.64
CA ARG A 292 -9.14 6.08 5.57
C ARG A 292 -10.65 5.87 5.43
N THR A 293 -11.15 4.66 5.72
CA THR A 293 -12.61 4.38 5.68
C THR A 293 -13.34 4.75 6.98
N GLY A 294 -12.61 5.27 7.98
CA GLY A 294 -13.17 5.65 9.28
C GLY A 294 -13.55 4.48 10.18
N ARG A 295 -13.12 3.25 9.85
CA ARG A 295 -13.50 2.01 10.55
C ARG A 295 -12.52 1.57 11.64
N ALA A 296 -11.35 2.23 11.75
CA ALA A 296 -10.27 1.78 12.63
C ALA A 296 -10.69 1.70 14.11
N ALA A 297 -11.38 2.72 14.63
CA ALA A 297 -11.80 2.75 16.02
C ALA A 297 -12.77 1.59 16.36
N GLU A 298 -13.76 1.37 15.50
CA GLU A 298 -14.76 0.29 15.67
C GLU A 298 -14.12 -1.10 15.57
N VAL A 299 -13.37 -1.34 14.49
CA VAL A 299 -12.84 -2.68 14.16
C VAL A 299 -11.72 -3.10 15.11
N LEU A 300 -10.89 -2.15 15.56
CA LEU A 300 -9.74 -2.42 16.43
C LEU A 300 -10.05 -2.21 17.91
N GLY A 301 -11.24 -1.67 18.26
CA GLY A 301 -11.62 -1.39 19.64
C GLY A 301 -10.75 -0.32 20.30
N ILE A 302 -10.27 0.68 19.53
CA ILE A 302 -9.41 1.76 20.01
C ILE A 302 -10.15 3.09 20.04
N ASP A 303 -9.68 4.03 20.86
CA ASP A 303 -10.18 5.41 20.84
C ASP A 303 -9.84 6.06 19.49
N GLN A 304 -10.76 6.89 18.97
CA GLN A 304 -10.61 7.62 17.70
C GLN A 304 -9.30 8.44 17.64
N LYS A 305 -8.83 8.99 18.75
CA LYS A 305 -7.56 9.74 18.79
C LYS A 305 -6.35 8.89 18.37
N PHE A 306 -6.41 7.57 18.57
CA PHE A 306 -5.32 6.65 18.20
C PHE A 306 -5.32 6.26 16.72
N THR A 307 -6.26 6.75 15.92
CA THR A 307 -6.24 6.54 14.46
C THR A 307 -5.16 7.36 13.75
N LEU A 308 -4.60 8.36 14.43
CA LEU A 308 -3.37 9.05 14.01
C LEU A 308 -2.29 8.81 15.05
N PHE A 309 -1.06 8.62 14.60
CA PHE A 309 0.09 8.48 15.50
C PHE A 309 0.52 9.83 16.06
N PRO A 310 1.09 9.87 17.28
CA PRO A 310 1.68 11.08 17.81
C PRO A 310 2.89 11.51 16.97
N ILE A 311 3.03 12.82 16.76
CA ILE A 311 4.26 13.37 16.16
C ILE A 311 5.43 13.03 17.07
N PRO A 312 6.54 12.46 16.55
CA PRO A 312 7.69 12.10 17.35
C PRO A 312 8.25 13.27 18.17
N LEU A 313 8.63 12.99 19.41
CA LEU A 313 9.16 14.02 20.33
C LEU A 313 10.39 14.74 19.74
N SER A 314 11.24 14.01 19.04
CA SER A 314 12.41 14.59 18.35
C SER A 314 12.02 15.67 17.33
N GLU A 315 10.94 15.43 16.56
CA GLU A 315 10.43 16.41 15.60
C GLU A 315 9.85 17.65 16.33
N MET A 316 9.10 17.44 17.41
CA MET A 316 8.56 18.51 18.24
C MET A 316 9.66 19.38 18.88
N GLN A 317 10.80 18.78 19.22
CA GLN A 317 11.92 19.48 19.83
C GLN A 317 12.75 20.28 18.82
N THR A 318 12.90 19.78 17.60
CA THR A 318 13.74 20.37 16.56
C THR A 318 13.00 21.37 15.68
N ASN A 319 11.70 21.18 15.46
CA ASN A 319 10.84 22.05 14.66
C ASN A 319 9.82 22.76 15.57
N LYS A 320 10.08 24.00 15.93
CA LYS A 320 9.24 24.80 16.84
C LYS A 320 7.86 25.17 16.26
N LYS A 321 7.69 25.02 14.94
CA LYS A 321 6.40 25.24 14.26
C LYS A 321 5.53 23.99 14.23
N MET A 322 6.07 22.83 14.64
CA MET A 322 5.33 21.59 14.67
C MET A 322 4.29 21.60 15.80
N GLN A 323 3.10 21.10 15.50
CA GLN A 323 2.02 20.91 16.46
C GLN A 323 1.69 19.44 16.59
N GLN A 324 1.47 18.98 17.83
CA GLN A 324 1.07 17.60 18.09
C GLN A 324 -0.32 17.29 17.54
N ASN A 325 -0.58 16.02 17.24
CA ASN A 325 -1.90 15.56 16.89
C ASN A 325 -2.87 15.64 18.09
N PRO A 326 -4.16 15.93 17.87
CA PRO A 326 -5.13 16.01 18.96
C PRO A 326 -5.18 14.73 19.81
N GLY A 327 -5.19 14.90 21.13
CA GLY A 327 -5.27 13.80 22.08
C GLY A 327 -3.94 13.26 22.63
N TYR A 328 -2.82 13.89 22.24
CA TYR A 328 -1.47 13.56 22.73
C TYR A 328 -0.81 14.72 23.46
#